data_a5984cd501ca39db4a78ba7f33e3b9ed
#
_entry.id   a5984cd501ca39db4a78ba7f33e3b9ed
#
_cell.length_a   1.000
_cell.length_b   1.000
_cell.length_c   1.000
_cell.angle_alpha   90.00
_cell.angle_beta   90.00
_cell.angle_gamma   90.00
#
_symmetry.space_group_name_H-M   'P 1'
#
loop_
_entity.id
_entity.type
_entity.pdbx_description
1 polymer ?
#
loop_
_entity_poly.entity_id
_entity_poly.type
_entity_poly.pdbx_seq_one_letter_code
_entity_poly.pdbx_strand_id
1 'polypeptide(L)' 'MTIEETLLREYGPLLSVVQLAKVLDRSVEGLRVSLRSDTKWSRSINGARLNLGRRIYFRTTEIAKVLSGE' A
#
# COMPACT_ATOMS: atom_id res chain seq x y z
N MET A 1 5.77 12.72 14.73
CA MET A 1 5.94 11.44 14.02
C MET A 1 5.01 11.42 12.81
N THR A 2 5.53 11.10 11.66
CA THR A 2 4.74 11.06 10.41
C THR A 2 4.23 9.66 10.13
N ILE A 3 3.24 9.57 9.24
CA ILE A 3 2.75 8.26 8.76
C ILE A 3 3.89 7.46 8.16
N GLU A 4 4.75 8.12 7.37
CA GLU A 4 5.90 7.48 6.75
C GLU A 4 6.84 6.86 7.79
N GLU A 5 7.19 7.62 8.82
CA GLU A 5 8.08 7.12 9.87
C GLU A 5 7.46 5.93 10.62
N THR A 6 6.17 6.01 10.90
CA THR A 6 5.45 4.93 11.59
C THR A 6 5.44 3.66 10.74
N LEU A 7 5.10 3.79 9.47
CA LEU A 7 5.04 2.64 8.57
C LEU A 7 6.41 2.01 8.34
N LEU A 8 7.45 2.84 8.18
CA LEU A 8 8.80 2.33 8.00
C LEU A 8 9.29 1.57 9.23
N ARG A 9 8.94 2.05 10.42
CA ARG A 9 9.30 1.39 11.67
C ARG A 9 8.58 0.05 11.83
N GLU A 10 7.28 0.02 11.51
CA GLU A 10 6.45 -1.18 11.70
C GLU A 10 6.69 -2.25 10.65
N TYR A 11 6.89 -1.86 9.40
CA TYR A 11 6.88 -2.78 8.27
C TYR A 11 8.16 -2.75 7.42
N GLY A 12 9.01 -1.75 7.59
CA GLY A 12 10.18 -1.58 6.76
C GLY A 12 9.87 -0.94 5.41
N PRO A 13 10.78 -1.05 4.43
CA PRO A 13 10.68 -0.30 3.17
C PRO A 13 9.60 -0.80 2.21
N LEU A 14 9.11 -2.02 2.41
CA LEU A 14 8.10 -2.61 1.54
C LEU A 14 6.96 -3.19 2.36
N LEU A 15 5.74 -3.08 1.83
CA LEU A 15 4.54 -3.66 2.42
C LEU A 15 4.07 -4.80 1.52
N SER A 16 3.74 -5.95 2.11
CA SER A 16 3.04 -7.00 1.39
C SER A 16 1.56 -6.61 1.23
N VAL A 17 0.84 -7.34 0.38
CA VAL A 17 -0.61 -7.11 0.21
C VAL A 17 -1.33 -7.26 1.55
N VAL A 18 -0.95 -8.27 2.33
CA VAL A 18 -1.56 -8.52 3.64
C VAL A 18 -1.28 -7.35 4.59
N GLN A 19 -0.04 -6.85 4.61
CA GLN A 19 0.33 -5.72 5.46
C GLN A 19 -0.38 -4.45 5.04
N LEU A 20 -0.48 -4.19 3.74
CA LEU A 20 -1.20 -3.03 3.24
C LEU A 20 -2.68 -3.09 3.62
N ALA A 21 -3.32 -4.26 3.48
CA ALA A 21 -4.71 -4.45 3.89
C ALA A 21 -4.88 -4.13 5.37
N LYS A 22 -3.95 -4.55 6.19
CA LYS A 22 -3.96 -4.29 7.62
C LYS A 22 -3.85 -2.80 7.93
N VAL A 23 -2.97 -2.11 7.25
CA VAL A 23 -2.79 -0.66 7.39
C VAL A 23 -4.09 0.07 7.03
N LEU A 24 -4.78 -0.39 6.00
CA LEU A 24 -6.02 0.23 5.51
C LEU A 24 -7.26 -0.27 6.22
N ASP A 25 -7.10 -1.20 7.17
CA ASP A 25 -8.21 -1.83 7.90
C ASP A 25 -9.23 -2.46 6.96
N ARG A 26 -8.72 -3.20 5.97
CA ARG A 26 -9.55 -3.90 4.97
C ARG A 26 -9.14 -5.36 4.90
N SER A 27 -10.05 -6.20 4.42
CA SER A 27 -9.69 -7.58 4.11
C SER A 27 -8.80 -7.60 2.87
N VAL A 28 -7.99 -8.65 2.74
CA VAL A 28 -7.12 -8.82 1.57
C VAL A 28 -7.96 -8.89 0.29
N GLU A 29 -9.07 -9.63 0.33
CA GLU A 29 -9.97 -9.73 -0.83
C GLU A 29 -10.60 -8.40 -1.19
N GLY A 30 -11.06 -7.65 -0.19
CA GLY A 30 -11.63 -6.33 -0.40
C GLY A 30 -10.62 -5.38 -1.02
N LEU A 31 -9.37 -5.43 -0.53
CA LEU A 31 -8.30 -4.62 -1.10
C LEU A 31 -8.02 -5.00 -2.56
N ARG A 32 -7.94 -6.30 -2.86
CA ARG A 32 -7.70 -6.76 -4.23
C ARG A 32 -8.80 -6.30 -5.19
N VAL A 33 -10.05 -6.37 -4.75
CA VAL A 33 -11.18 -5.88 -5.56
C VAL A 33 -11.03 -4.38 -5.80
N SER A 34 -10.72 -3.62 -4.76
CA SER A 34 -10.53 -2.17 -4.87
C SER A 34 -9.40 -1.81 -5.84
N LEU A 35 -8.31 -2.58 -5.83
CA LEU A 35 -7.16 -2.31 -6.69
C LEU A 35 -7.43 -2.61 -8.17
N ARG A 36 -8.44 -3.44 -8.46
CA ARG A 36 -8.86 -3.71 -9.84
C ARG A 36 -9.75 -2.61 -10.41
N SER A 37 -10.35 -1.81 -9.54
CA SER A 37 -11.21 -0.71 -9.95
C SER A 37 -10.36 0.41 -10.55
N ASP A 38 -10.89 1.10 -11.55
CA ASP A 38 -10.19 2.23 -12.17
C ASP A 38 -10.62 3.53 -11.50
N THR A 39 -10.18 3.70 -10.25
CA THR A 39 -10.43 4.92 -9.47
C THR A 39 -9.12 5.67 -9.28
N LYS A 40 -9.23 6.95 -8.96
CA LYS A 40 -8.06 7.77 -8.65
C LYS A 40 -7.26 7.16 -7.50
N TRP A 41 -7.97 6.67 -6.47
CA TRP A 41 -7.35 6.04 -5.31
C TRP A 41 -6.58 4.77 -5.70
N SER A 42 -7.22 3.88 -6.48
CA SER A 42 -6.58 2.63 -6.88
C SER A 42 -5.36 2.88 -7.76
N ARG A 43 -5.43 3.86 -8.64
CA ARG A 43 -4.27 4.23 -9.48
C ARG A 43 -3.10 4.72 -8.63
N SER A 44 -3.39 5.51 -7.59
CA SER A 44 -2.35 5.99 -6.68
C SER A 44 -1.68 4.85 -5.94
N ILE A 45 -2.46 3.90 -5.42
CA ILE A 45 -1.92 2.73 -4.71
C ILE A 45 -1.14 1.84 -5.67
N ASN A 46 -1.68 1.58 -6.87
CA ASN A 46 -0.99 0.77 -7.87
C ASN A 46 0.31 1.41 -8.35
N GLY A 47 0.42 2.73 -8.27
CA GLY A 47 1.66 3.44 -8.58
C GLY A 47 2.80 3.11 -7.63
N ALA A 48 2.48 2.65 -6.42
CA ALA A 48 3.47 2.22 -5.43
C ALA A 48 3.84 0.74 -5.58
N ARG A 49 3.16 0.02 -6.47
CA ARG A 49 3.31 -1.42 -6.61
C ARG A 49 4.67 -1.81 -7.17
N LEU A 50 5.24 -2.85 -6.59
CA LEU A 50 6.52 -3.41 -7.01
C LEU A 50 6.38 -4.93 -7.08
N ASN A 51 6.63 -5.49 -8.26
CA ASN A 51 6.59 -6.94 -8.46
C ASN A 51 8.00 -7.50 -8.29
N LEU A 52 8.14 -8.44 -7.35
CA LEU A 52 9.40 -9.15 -7.11
C LEU A 52 9.13 -10.64 -7.34
N GLY A 53 9.46 -11.10 -8.54
CA GLY A 53 9.12 -12.47 -8.95
C GLY A 53 7.61 -12.64 -8.97
N ARG A 54 7.11 -13.59 -8.19
CA ARG A 54 5.66 -13.86 -8.09
C ARG A 54 4.98 -13.08 -6.99
N ARG A 55 5.75 -12.32 -6.20
CA ARG A 55 5.22 -11.59 -5.06
C ARG A 55 5.00 -10.12 -5.41
N ILE A 56 3.95 -9.57 -4.84
CA ILE A 56 3.59 -8.17 -5.02
C ILE A 56 3.85 -7.45 -3.71
N TYR A 57 4.57 -6.33 -3.82
CA TYR A 57 4.84 -5.45 -2.69
C TYR A 57 4.46 -4.03 -3.06
N PHE A 58 4.37 -3.18 -2.07
CA PHE A 58 4.11 -1.76 -2.23
C PHE A 58 5.21 -0.98 -1.51
N ARG A 59 5.74 0.04 -2.17
CA ARG A 59 6.76 0.89 -1.55
C ARG A 59 6.14 1.67 -0.42
N THR A 60 6.67 1.47 0.79
CA THR A 60 6.12 2.07 2.01
C THR A 60 6.08 3.58 1.91
N THR A 61 7.13 4.22 1.39
CA THR A 61 7.18 5.67 1.26
C THR A 61 6.09 6.21 0.33
N GLU A 62 5.82 5.50 -0.76
CA GLU A 62 4.77 5.90 -1.70
C GLU A 62 3.38 5.73 -1.10
N ILE A 63 3.16 4.64 -0.36
CA ILE A 63 1.90 4.43 0.35
C ILE A 63 1.68 5.53 1.38
N ALA A 64 2.73 5.90 2.10
CA ALA A 64 2.64 6.99 3.08
C ALA A 64 2.21 8.31 2.43
N LYS A 65 2.71 8.60 1.23
CA LYS A 65 2.31 9.81 0.49
C LYS A 65 0.82 9.77 0.14
N VAL A 66 0.33 8.63 -0.32
CA VAL A 66 -1.08 8.47 -0.64
C VAL A 66 -1.95 8.69 0.60
N LEU A 67 -1.55 8.11 1.73
CA LEU A 67 -2.30 8.24 2.98
C LEU A 67 -2.24 9.65 3.56
N SER A 68 -1.19 10.39 3.26
CA SER A 68 -1.04 11.79 3.71
C SER A 68 -1.78 12.78 2.79
N GLY A 69 -2.31 12.31 1.68
CA GLY A 69 -3.00 13.17 0.73
C GLY A 69 -2.08 13.96 -0.20
N GLU A 70 -0.84 13.54 -0.32
CA GLU A 70 0.15 14.20 -1.18
C GLU A 70 0.16 13.67 -2.61
#